data_df3a90248beaac1ac27ebefb48b52ac5
#
_entry.id   df3a90248beaac1ac27ebefb48b52ac5
#
_cell.length_a   1.000
_cell.length_b   1.000
_cell.length_c   1.000
_cell.angle_alpha   90.00
_cell.angle_beta   90.00
_cell.angle_gamma   90.00
#
_symmetry.space_group_name_H-M   'P 1'
#
loop_
_entity.id
_entity.type
_entity.pdbx_description
1 polymer ?
#
loop_
_entity_poly.entity_id
_entity_poly.type
_entity_poly.pdbx_seq_one_letter_code
_entity_poly.pdbx_strand_id
1 'polypeptide(L)'
;YKRQLRRFYGDGCPAAGIVEELYRLGYEAFTKPVPKMAGLDELLAWLDAHHIPMAVASSSPMTIIEGHLDHWQLGHYFKAVISGEHLARSKPAPDIFLLAAEKLGTAPAETLVLEDSYNGVRAGAAGGFVTVMVPDMAPANDEMRRLYTAECRDLYEVLEGLQKGRF
;
A
#
# COMPACT_ATOMS: atom_id res chain seq x y z
N TYR A 1 -14.47 -3.23 12.41
CA TYR A 1 -15.78 -2.84 11.85
C TYR A 1 -16.95 -3.17 12.79
N LYS A 2 -17.10 -4.40 13.33
CA LYS A 2 -18.24 -4.78 14.20
C LYS A 2 -18.44 -3.83 15.39
N ARG A 3 -17.35 -3.44 16.09
CA ARG A 3 -17.41 -2.49 17.19
C ARG A 3 -17.82 -1.09 16.76
N GLN A 4 -17.33 -0.63 15.59
CA GLN A 4 -17.69 0.67 15.02
C GLN A 4 -19.19 0.70 14.64
N LEU A 5 -19.68 -0.33 13.94
CA LEU A 5 -21.09 -0.44 13.58
C LEU A 5 -22.00 -0.38 14.84
N ARG A 6 -21.69 -1.15 15.88
CA ARG A 6 -22.47 -1.08 17.14
C ARG A 6 -22.39 0.28 17.82
N ARG A 7 -21.22 0.94 17.77
CA ARG A 7 -21.07 2.29 18.33
C ARG A 7 -21.96 3.32 17.63
N PHE A 8 -22.11 3.24 16.29
CA PHE A 8 -22.88 4.21 15.51
C PHE A 8 -24.38 3.88 15.41
N TYR A 9 -24.72 2.59 15.37
CA TYR A 9 -26.09 2.11 15.11
C TYR A 9 -26.75 1.40 16.29
N GLY A 10 -26.06 1.32 17.45
CA GLY A 10 -26.54 0.67 18.65
C GLY A 10 -26.33 -0.86 18.69
N ASP A 11 -26.57 -1.46 19.86
CA ASP A 11 -26.33 -2.90 20.09
C ASP A 11 -27.24 -3.82 19.29
N GLY A 12 -28.42 -3.35 18.87
CA GLY A 12 -29.33 -4.07 18.00
C GLY A 12 -28.86 -4.18 16.54
N CYS A 13 -27.77 -3.51 16.17
CA CYS A 13 -27.22 -3.58 14.81
C CYS A 13 -26.72 -5.01 14.50
N PRO A 14 -27.17 -5.62 13.35
CA PRO A 14 -26.69 -6.95 12.94
C PRO A 14 -25.25 -6.88 12.40
N ALA A 15 -24.33 -6.31 13.18
CA ALA A 15 -22.98 -5.97 12.79
C ALA A 15 -22.16 -7.17 12.26
N ALA A 16 -22.48 -8.39 12.72
CA ALA A 16 -21.81 -9.59 12.21
C ALA A 16 -22.15 -9.88 10.76
N GLY A 17 -23.46 -9.90 10.43
CA GLY A 17 -23.94 -10.14 9.05
C GLY A 17 -23.53 -9.02 8.10
N ILE A 18 -23.58 -7.76 8.55
CA ILE A 18 -23.11 -6.62 7.73
C ILE A 18 -21.62 -6.77 7.38
N VAL A 19 -20.79 -7.14 8.34
CA VAL A 19 -19.35 -7.33 8.11
C VAL A 19 -19.09 -8.53 7.22
N GLU A 20 -19.81 -9.64 7.40
CA GLU A 20 -19.71 -10.82 6.53
C GLU A 20 -20.06 -10.50 5.09
N GLU A 21 -21.15 -9.78 4.87
CA GLU A 21 -21.57 -9.36 3.54
C GLU A 21 -20.60 -8.35 2.92
N LEU A 22 -20.06 -7.43 3.72
CA LEU A 22 -19.01 -6.51 3.27
C LEU A 22 -17.75 -7.26 2.79
N TYR A 23 -17.32 -8.28 3.52
CA TYR A 23 -16.17 -9.12 3.11
C TYR A 23 -16.50 -9.92 1.85
N ARG A 24 -17.71 -10.49 1.74
CA ARG A 24 -18.11 -11.24 0.55
C ARG A 24 -18.10 -10.34 -0.70
N LEU A 25 -18.76 -9.18 -0.63
CA LEU A 25 -18.78 -8.21 -1.74
C LEU A 25 -17.39 -7.66 -2.06
N GLY A 26 -16.60 -7.36 -1.03
CA GLY A 26 -15.23 -6.91 -1.19
C GLY A 26 -14.38 -7.96 -1.87
N TYR A 27 -14.46 -9.22 -1.45
CA TYR A 27 -13.73 -10.32 -2.08
C TYR A 27 -14.12 -10.47 -3.56
N GLU A 28 -15.42 -10.49 -3.87
CA GLU A 28 -15.91 -10.58 -5.26
C GLU A 28 -15.43 -9.40 -6.13
N ALA A 29 -15.35 -8.20 -5.55
CA ALA A 29 -14.85 -7.02 -6.26
C ALA A 29 -13.33 -7.08 -6.49
N PHE A 30 -12.57 -7.44 -5.45
CA PHE A 30 -11.10 -7.45 -5.49
C PHE A 30 -10.49 -8.67 -6.21
N THR A 31 -11.27 -9.72 -6.47
CA THR A 31 -10.81 -10.82 -7.34
C THR A 31 -10.89 -10.48 -8.83
N LYS A 32 -11.59 -9.39 -9.18
CA LYS A 32 -11.59 -8.89 -10.56
C LYS A 32 -10.32 -8.08 -10.81
N PRO A 33 -9.77 -8.12 -12.03
CA PRO A 33 -8.64 -7.29 -12.38
C PRO A 33 -8.94 -5.80 -12.15
N VAL A 34 -8.10 -5.12 -11.38
CA VAL A 34 -8.17 -3.66 -11.21
C VAL A 34 -7.26 -2.98 -12.23
N PRO A 35 -7.61 -1.79 -12.73
CA PRO A 35 -6.73 -1.03 -13.61
C PRO A 35 -5.38 -0.73 -12.94
N LYS A 36 -4.31 -0.71 -13.71
CA LYS A 36 -3.00 -0.24 -13.23
C LYS A 36 -3.04 1.27 -13.04
N MET A 37 -2.37 1.75 -12.01
CA MET A 37 -2.13 3.18 -11.84
C MET A 37 -1.25 3.72 -12.97
N ALA A 38 -1.52 4.94 -13.42
CA ALA A 38 -0.78 5.59 -14.50
C ALA A 38 0.72 5.70 -14.16
N GLY A 39 1.57 5.21 -15.06
CA GLY A 39 3.03 5.20 -14.91
C GLY A 39 3.60 3.96 -14.21
N LEU A 40 2.77 2.96 -13.86
CA LEU A 40 3.25 1.77 -13.15
C LEU A 40 4.29 0.99 -13.97
N ASP A 41 4.00 0.71 -15.22
CA ASP A 41 4.90 -0.10 -16.08
C ASP A 41 6.24 0.61 -16.30
N GLU A 42 6.20 1.91 -16.53
CA GLU A 42 7.40 2.73 -16.76
C GLU A 42 8.25 2.84 -15.50
N LEU A 43 7.60 3.02 -14.33
CA LEU A 43 8.30 3.06 -13.03
C LEU A 43 8.97 1.72 -12.73
N LEU A 44 8.24 0.61 -12.86
CA LEU A 44 8.78 -0.74 -12.59
C LEU A 44 9.94 -1.06 -13.52
N ALA A 45 9.80 -0.79 -14.83
CA ALA A 45 10.87 -1.03 -15.81
C ALA A 45 12.12 -0.19 -15.52
N TRP A 46 11.95 1.06 -15.09
CA TRP A 46 13.07 1.93 -14.74
C TRP A 46 13.78 1.44 -13.48
N LEU A 47 13.03 1.06 -12.43
CA LEU A 47 13.58 0.55 -11.18
C LEU A 47 14.35 -0.76 -11.41
N ASP A 48 13.82 -1.66 -12.22
CA ASP A 48 14.47 -2.93 -12.59
C ASP A 48 15.77 -2.69 -13.36
N ALA A 49 15.74 -1.81 -14.36
CA ALA A 49 16.92 -1.46 -15.15
C ALA A 49 18.05 -0.83 -14.31
N HIS A 50 17.70 -0.21 -13.17
CA HIS A 50 18.65 0.37 -12.22
C HIS A 50 18.97 -0.56 -11.05
N HIS A 51 18.49 -1.82 -11.09
CA HIS A 51 18.70 -2.83 -10.06
C HIS A 51 18.24 -2.41 -8.65
N ILE A 52 17.19 -1.57 -8.58
CA ILE A 52 16.59 -1.12 -7.32
C ILE A 52 15.64 -2.22 -6.84
N PRO A 53 15.88 -2.84 -5.68
CA PRO A 53 15.05 -3.94 -5.21
C PRO A 53 13.67 -3.45 -4.81
N MET A 54 12.63 -4.19 -5.22
CA MET A 54 11.23 -3.83 -5.00
C MET A 54 10.49 -4.87 -4.17
N ALA A 55 9.52 -4.43 -3.37
CA ALA A 55 8.59 -5.30 -2.65
C ALA A 55 7.17 -4.76 -2.71
N VAL A 56 6.20 -5.67 -2.66
CA VAL A 56 4.78 -5.34 -2.43
C VAL A 56 4.48 -5.50 -0.95
N ALA A 57 3.84 -4.50 -0.33
CA ALA A 57 3.40 -4.50 1.05
C ALA A 57 1.94 -4.04 1.13
N SER A 58 1.00 -4.99 1.15
CA SER A 58 -0.44 -4.74 1.08
C SER A 58 -1.19 -5.27 2.29
N SER A 59 -2.25 -4.57 2.70
CA SER A 59 -3.19 -5.06 3.73
C SER A 59 -4.17 -6.12 3.21
N SER A 60 -4.18 -6.38 1.91
CA SER A 60 -5.03 -7.40 1.28
C SER A 60 -4.56 -8.82 1.59
N PRO A 61 -5.46 -9.83 1.54
CA PRO A 61 -5.08 -11.23 1.58
C PRO A 61 -4.07 -11.60 0.48
N MET A 62 -3.16 -12.53 0.78
CA MET A 62 -2.11 -12.94 -0.15
C MET A 62 -2.67 -13.41 -1.50
N THR A 63 -3.75 -14.19 -1.49
CA THR A 63 -4.42 -14.68 -2.70
C THR A 63 -4.91 -13.57 -3.63
N ILE A 64 -5.33 -12.44 -3.08
CA ILE A 64 -5.75 -11.26 -3.86
C ILE A 64 -4.53 -10.57 -4.48
N ILE A 65 -3.47 -10.40 -3.70
CA ILE A 65 -2.22 -9.77 -4.18
C ILE A 65 -1.62 -10.60 -5.32
N GLU A 66 -1.45 -11.90 -5.11
CA GLU A 66 -0.92 -12.82 -6.12
C GLU A 66 -1.79 -12.83 -7.38
N GLY A 67 -3.13 -12.89 -7.23
CA GLY A 67 -4.04 -12.85 -8.36
C GLY A 67 -3.88 -11.60 -9.24
N HIS A 68 -3.64 -10.43 -8.65
CA HIS A 68 -3.37 -9.20 -9.42
C HIS A 68 -1.98 -9.20 -10.05
N LEU A 69 -0.95 -9.66 -9.32
CA LEU A 69 0.41 -9.76 -9.85
C LEU A 69 0.47 -10.73 -11.04
N ASP A 70 -0.20 -11.87 -10.96
CA ASP A 70 -0.28 -12.87 -12.02
C ASP A 70 -1.05 -12.34 -13.24
N HIS A 71 -2.21 -11.71 -13.00
CA HIS A 71 -3.02 -11.13 -14.09
C HIS A 71 -2.22 -10.15 -14.96
N TRP A 72 -1.46 -9.28 -14.30
CA TRP A 72 -0.66 -8.25 -14.98
C TRP A 72 0.79 -8.69 -15.25
N GLN A 73 1.15 -9.95 -14.92
CA GLN A 73 2.49 -10.52 -15.09
C GLN A 73 3.59 -9.67 -14.41
N LEU A 74 3.30 -9.12 -13.23
CA LEU A 74 4.20 -8.21 -12.51
C LEU A 74 5.05 -8.88 -11.44
N GLY A 75 4.78 -10.15 -11.09
CA GLY A 75 5.46 -10.85 -9.99
C GLY A 75 6.97 -10.87 -10.08
N HIS A 76 7.51 -10.91 -11.30
CA HIS A 76 8.96 -10.98 -11.56
C HIS A 76 9.74 -9.73 -11.13
N TYR A 77 9.08 -8.58 -10.99
CA TYR A 77 9.72 -7.34 -10.53
C TYR A 77 10.02 -7.33 -9.03
N PHE A 78 9.28 -8.12 -8.24
CA PHE A 78 9.29 -7.99 -6.78
C PHE A 78 10.11 -9.09 -6.11
N LYS A 79 11.12 -8.70 -5.33
CA LYS A 79 11.93 -9.59 -4.50
C LYS A 79 11.13 -10.18 -3.34
N ALA A 80 10.10 -9.47 -2.86
CA ALA A 80 9.21 -9.92 -1.80
C ALA A 80 7.79 -9.41 -1.99
N VAL A 81 6.81 -10.24 -1.61
CA VAL A 81 5.39 -9.89 -1.53
C VAL A 81 4.95 -10.16 -0.09
N ILE A 82 4.39 -9.14 0.57
CA ILE A 82 4.02 -9.18 1.98
C ILE A 82 2.54 -8.80 2.11
N SER A 83 1.77 -9.73 2.68
CA SER A 83 0.40 -9.49 3.10
C SER A 83 0.36 -9.09 4.58
N GLY A 84 -0.46 -8.10 4.90
CA GLY A 84 -0.75 -7.71 6.28
C GLY A 84 -1.63 -8.71 7.04
N GLU A 85 -2.12 -9.78 6.39
CA GLU A 85 -3.07 -10.72 6.94
C GLU A 85 -2.56 -11.45 8.19
N HIS A 86 -1.25 -11.72 8.24
CA HIS A 86 -0.62 -12.46 9.34
C HIS A 86 0.25 -11.60 10.25
N LEU A 87 0.24 -10.29 10.07
CA LEU A 87 1.00 -9.39 10.93
C LEU A 87 0.27 -9.11 12.24
N ALA A 88 1.02 -9.03 13.33
CA ALA A 88 0.47 -8.75 14.66
C ALA A 88 -0.21 -7.37 14.72
N ARG A 89 0.31 -6.40 14.00
CA ARG A 89 -0.22 -5.03 13.92
C ARG A 89 -0.35 -4.61 12.46
N SER A 90 -1.57 -4.23 12.07
CA SER A 90 -1.85 -3.66 10.75
C SER A 90 -1.52 -2.16 10.70
N LYS A 91 -1.42 -1.59 9.49
CA LYS A 91 -1.34 -0.13 9.29
C LYS A 91 -2.41 0.57 10.16
N PRO A 92 -2.09 1.62 10.91
CA PRO A 92 -0.92 2.50 10.77
C PRO A 92 0.36 2.07 11.50
N ALA A 93 0.46 0.86 12.08
CA ALA A 93 1.73 0.36 12.57
C ALA A 93 2.70 0.11 11.41
N PRO A 94 4.02 0.37 11.58
CA PRO A 94 4.99 0.28 10.49
C PRO A 94 5.42 -1.15 10.15
N ASP A 95 4.91 -2.16 10.84
CA ASP A 95 5.38 -3.55 10.82
C ASP A 95 5.52 -4.13 9.42
N ILE A 96 4.56 -3.85 8.54
CA ILE A 96 4.57 -4.37 7.17
C ILE A 96 5.73 -3.78 6.34
N PHE A 97 6.02 -2.49 6.51
CA PHE A 97 7.11 -1.84 5.79
C PHE A 97 8.47 -2.19 6.38
N LEU A 98 8.56 -2.35 7.70
CA LEU A 98 9.78 -2.84 8.35
C LEU A 98 10.13 -4.25 7.88
N LEU A 99 9.14 -5.14 7.76
CA LEU A 99 9.33 -6.47 7.20
C LEU A 99 9.74 -6.41 5.71
N ALA A 100 9.15 -5.49 4.94
CA ALA A 100 9.53 -5.30 3.55
C ALA A 100 10.98 -4.85 3.41
N ALA A 101 11.42 -3.85 4.17
CA ALA A 101 12.80 -3.38 4.19
C ALA A 101 13.78 -4.49 4.61
N GLU A 102 13.43 -5.30 5.62
CA GLU A 102 14.21 -6.48 6.03
C GLU A 102 14.38 -7.46 4.86
N LYS A 103 13.30 -7.79 4.14
CA LYS A 103 13.35 -8.69 2.98
C LYS A 103 14.15 -8.13 1.81
N LEU A 104 14.13 -6.82 1.63
CA LEU A 104 14.95 -6.13 0.62
C LEU A 104 16.43 -6.05 1.04
N GLY A 105 16.71 -6.04 2.33
CA GLY A 105 18.05 -5.83 2.88
C GLY A 105 18.44 -4.34 2.92
N THR A 106 17.46 -3.46 3.12
CA THR A 106 17.64 -2.00 3.12
C THR A 106 17.29 -1.40 4.49
N ALA A 107 17.88 -0.25 4.82
CA ALA A 107 17.46 0.51 6.00
C ALA A 107 16.16 1.30 5.71
N PRO A 108 15.27 1.53 6.70
CA PRO A 108 14.08 2.34 6.51
C PRO A 108 14.35 3.71 5.88
N ALA A 109 15.36 4.42 6.35
CA ALA A 109 15.73 5.75 5.84
C ALA A 109 16.24 5.76 4.38
N GLU A 110 16.59 4.58 3.84
CA GLU A 110 17.04 4.36 2.46
C GLU A 110 15.96 3.69 1.61
N THR A 111 14.77 3.51 2.17
CA THR A 111 13.66 2.81 1.51
C THR A 111 12.53 3.78 1.22
N LEU A 112 12.14 3.83 -0.05
CA LEU A 112 10.99 4.60 -0.51
C LEU A 112 9.71 3.77 -0.33
N VAL A 113 8.72 4.36 0.33
CA VAL A 113 7.36 3.83 0.45
C VAL A 113 6.43 4.68 -0.42
N LEU A 114 5.76 4.05 -1.37
CA LEU A 114 4.70 4.66 -2.17
C LEU A 114 3.35 4.22 -1.60
N GLU A 115 2.50 5.17 -1.23
CA GLU A 115 1.22 4.92 -0.56
C GLU A 115 0.12 5.88 -1.01
N ASP A 116 -1.10 5.35 -1.06
CA ASP A 116 -2.31 6.09 -1.40
C ASP A 116 -3.17 6.39 -0.16
N SER A 117 -3.01 5.60 0.90
CA SER A 117 -3.88 5.61 2.07
C SER A 117 -3.30 6.39 3.25
N TYR A 118 -4.17 7.01 4.05
CA TYR A 118 -3.76 7.72 5.27
C TYR A 118 -3.06 6.80 6.28
N ASN A 119 -3.55 5.56 6.43
CA ASN A 119 -2.92 4.62 7.35
C ASN A 119 -1.57 4.13 6.83
N GLY A 120 -1.39 4.03 5.52
CA GLY A 120 -0.11 3.69 4.95
C GLY A 120 0.92 4.82 5.09
N VAL A 121 0.52 6.08 4.85
CA VAL A 121 1.40 7.24 5.10
C VAL A 121 1.81 7.33 6.57
N ARG A 122 0.88 7.12 7.51
CA ARG A 122 1.21 7.06 8.96
C ARG A 122 2.22 5.94 9.25
N ALA A 123 2.01 4.76 8.66
CA ALA A 123 2.90 3.61 8.86
C ALA A 123 4.31 3.88 8.30
N GLY A 124 4.41 4.46 7.10
CA GLY A 124 5.69 4.85 6.50
C GLY A 124 6.44 5.87 7.35
N ALA A 125 5.76 6.94 7.76
CA ALA A 125 6.33 7.96 8.63
C ALA A 125 6.75 7.40 10.00
N ALA A 126 5.91 6.56 10.62
CA ALA A 126 6.21 5.92 11.92
C ALA A 126 7.40 4.96 11.85
N GLY A 127 7.65 4.35 10.69
CA GLY A 127 8.79 3.46 10.46
C GLY A 127 10.09 4.18 10.07
N GLY A 128 10.06 5.49 9.86
CA GLY A 128 11.23 6.28 9.44
C GLY A 128 11.57 6.12 7.95
N PHE A 129 10.58 5.81 7.13
CA PHE A 129 10.73 5.65 5.68
C PHE A 129 10.66 6.98 4.93
N VAL A 130 11.31 7.06 3.77
CA VAL A 130 11.02 8.08 2.78
C VAL A 130 9.63 7.77 2.20
N THR A 131 8.62 8.53 2.62
CA THR A 131 7.24 8.22 2.28
C THR A 131 6.69 9.21 1.26
N VAL A 132 6.28 8.71 0.10
CA VAL A 132 5.65 9.50 -0.95
C VAL A 132 4.18 9.09 -1.04
N MET A 133 3.29 10.06 -0.88
CA MET A 133 1.86 9.85 -1.08
C MET A 133 1.52 10.02 -2.55
N VAL A 134 0.85 9.02 -3.11
CA VAL A 134 0.28 9.04 -4.47
C VAL A 134 -1.23 8.83 -4.33
N PRO A 135 -2.01 9.91 -4.16
CA PRO A 135 -3.44 9.80 -3.88
C PRO A 135 -4.20 9.10 -5.00
N ASP A 136 -5.07 8.15 -4.63
CA ASP A 136 -6.05 7.54 -5.52
C ASP A 136 -7.46 8.02 -5.16
N MET A 137 -8.11 7.40 -4.16
CA MET A 137 -9.48 7.73 -3.78
C MET A 137 -9.59 8.90 -2.78
N ALA A 138 -8.55 9.17 -2.01
CA ALA A 138 -8.57 10.17 -0.95
C ALA A 138 -7.43 11.19 -1.13
N PRO A 139 -7.76 12.50 -1.29
CA PRO A 139 -6.72 13.54 -1.41
C PRO A 139 -5.96 13.71 -0.10
N ALA A 140 -4.72 14.20 -0.19
CA ALA A 140 -3.94 14.51 1.01
C ALA A 140 -4.63 15.58 1.87
N ASN A 141 -4.71 15.33 3.16
CA ASN A 141 -5.16 16.30 4.17
C ASN A 141 -3.97 16.92 4.90
N ASP A 142 -4.24 17.85 5.82
CA ASP A 142 -3.19 18.57 6.56
C ASP A 142 -2.36 17.67 7.47
N GLU A 143 -2.91 16.54 7.96
CA GLU A 143 -2.14 15.55 8.70
C GLU A 143 -1.15 14.86 7.77
N MET A 144 -1.59 14.40 6.60
CA MET A 144 -0.74 13.71 5.62
C MET A 144 0.40 14.62 5.16
N ARG A 145 0.11 15.91 4.91
CA ARG A 145 1.13 16.90 4.51
C ARG A 145 2.25 17.10 5.53
N ARG A 146 2.01 16.77 6.81
CA ARG A 146 3.04 16.81 7.85
C ARG A 146 3.82 15.51 8.01
N LEU A 147 3.34 14.41 7.43
CA LEU A 147 3.89 13.06 7.62
C LEU A 147 4.69 12.56 6.42
N TYR A 148 4.24 12.85 5.21
CA TYR A 148 4.93 12.38 4.02
C TYR A 148 6.14 13.25 3.68
N THR A 149 7.12 12.66 2.97
CA THR A 149 8.27 13.35 2.40
C THR A 149 7.87 14.17 1.17
N ALA A 150 7.01 13.59 0.32
CA ALA A 150 6.50 14.23 -0.88
C ALA A 150 5.10 13.71 -1.23
N GLU A 151 4.39 14.49 -2.07
CA GLU A 151 3.16 14.08 -2.75
C GLU A 151 3.41 14.08 -4.25
N CYS A 152 2.98 13.03 -4.92
CA CYS A 152 3.02 12.90 -6.39
C CYS A 152 1.61 12.59 -6.89
N ARG A 153 1.26 13.14 -8.02
CA ARG A 153 -0.06 12.98 -8.65
C ARG A 153 -0.29 11.57 -9.18
N ASP A 154 0.76 10.97 -9.70
CA ASP A 154 0.77 9.65 -10.32
C ASP A 154 2.19 9.03 -10.26
N LEU A 155 2.35 7.81 -10.79
CA LEU A 155 3.66 7.15 -10.78
C LEU A 155 4.62 7.68 -11.85
N TYR A 156 4.15 8.43 -12.85
CA TYR A 156 5.04 9.18 -13.74
C TYR A 156 5.78 10.29 -12.99
N GLU A 157 5.06 11.01 -12.11
CA GLU A 157 5.68 12.06 -11.30
C GLU A 157 6.64 11.47 -10.24
N VAL A 158 6.37 10.27 -9.73
CA VAL A 158 7.31 9.52 -8.88
C VAL A 158 8.58 9.21 -9.67
N LEU A 159 8.45 8.66 -10.86
CA LEU A 159 9.59 8.33 -11.75
C LEU A 159 10.44 9.58 -12.05
N GLU A 160 9.79 10.68 -12.40
CA GLU A 160 10.48 11.96 -12.63
C GLU A 160 11.22 12.44 -11.37
N GLY A 161 10.61 12.29 -10.20
CA GLY A 161 11.22 12.63 -8.92
C GLY A 161 12.47 11.81 -8.62
N LEU A 162 12.42 10.49 -8.85
CA LEU A 162 13.57 9.60 -8.71
C LEU A 162 14.71 9.97 -9.66
N GLN A 163 14.40 10.23 -10.93
CA GLN A 163 15.39 10.63 -11.94
C GLN A 163 16.10 11.95 -11.61
N LYS A 164 15.41 12.84 -10.88
CA LYS A 164 15.93 14.15 -10.44
C LYS A 164 16.53 14.14 -9.03
N GLY A 165 16.52 13.00 -8.33
CA GLY A 165 16.99 12.91 -6.95
C GLY A 165 16.16 13.75 -5.97
N ARG A 166 14.83 13.80 -6.16
CA ARG A 166 13.92 14.61 -5.32
C ARG A 166 13.68 13.96 -3.95
N PHE A 167 13.81 12.66 -3.83
CA PHE A 167 13.61 11.87 -2.63
C PHE A 167 14.45 10.60 -2.64
#